data_8e27d854b7139a199425e22e79f0331a
#
_entry.id   8e27d854b7139a199425e22e79f0331a
#
_cell.length_a   1.000
_cell.length_b   1.000
_cell.length_c   1.000
_cell.angle_alpha   90.00
_cell.angle_beta   90.00
_cell.angle_gamma   90.00
#
_symmetry.space_group_name_H-M   'P 1'
#
loop_
_entity.id
_entity.type
_entity.pdbx_description
1 polymer ?
#
loop_
_entity_poly.entity_id
_entity_poly.type
_entity_poly.pdbx_seq_one_letter_code
_entity_poly.pdbx_strand_id
1 'polypeptide(L)'
;HQKSIRAIQEGKFKEEIVPVPVQETYFDPESGKKKTKQWVVDTDEGPRADTSAGALAKLKPVFAAGGSVTAGNSSQTSDGAAFVLVM
;
A
#
# COMPACT_ATOMS: atom_id res chain seq x y z
N HIS A 1 -2.75 -7.13 -9.36
CA HIS A 1 -1.45 -6.91 -8.70
C HIS A 1 -0.26 -7.07 -9.65
N GLN A 2 -0.13 -8.16 -10.38
CA GLN A 2 1.02 -8.39 -11.27
C GLN A 2 1.16 -7.31 -12.35
N LYS A 3 0.07 -6.89 -12.97
CA LYS A 3 0.08 -5.78 -13.95
C LYS A 3 0.49 -4.46 -13.31
N SER A 4 0.02 -4.19 -12.08
CA SER A 4 0.36 -2.98 -11.34
C SER A 4 1.84 -2.95 -10.96
N ILE A 5 2.38 -4.07 -10.47
CA ILE A 5 3.80 -4.20 -10.16
C ILE A 5 4.67 -3.97 -11.40
N ARG A 6 4.28 -4.54 -12.53
CA ARG A 6 4.99 -4.32 -13.80
C ARG A 6 4.97 -2.86 -14.21
N ALA A 7 3.82 -2.20 -14.10
CA ALA A 7 3.70 -0.78 -14.44
C ALA A 7 4.58 0.11 -13.54
N ILE A 8 4.66 -0.21 -12.25
CA ILE A 8 5.55 0.49 -11.31
C ILE A 8 7.02 0.28 -11.71
N GLN A 9 7.43 -0.95 -12.00
CA GLN A 9 8.81 -1.28 -12.40
C GLN A 9 9.20 -0.63 -13.71
N GLU A 10 8.27 -0.50 -14.64
CA GLU A 10 8.49 0.18 -15.92
C GLU A 10 8.42 1.72 -15.82
N GLY A 11 8.17 2.27 -14.63
CA GLY A 11 8.14 3.71 -14.38
C GLY A 11 6.93 4.43 -14.97
N LYS A 12 5.83 3.74 -15.25
CA LYS A 12 4.64 4.33 -15.88
C LYS A 12 3.94 5.40 -15.04
N PHE A 13 4.12 5.36 -13.73
CA PHE A 13 3.53 6.32 -12.79
C PHE A 13 4.52 7.38 -12.30
N LYS A 14 5.75 7.34 -12.78
CA LYS A 14 6.83 8.18 -12.25
C LYS A 14 6.55 9.67 -12.37
N GLU A 15 5.91 10.10 -13.45
CA GLU A 15 5.57 11.52 -13.69
C GLU A 15 4.40 11.99 -12.81
N GLU A 16 3.56 11.08 -12.36
CA GLU A 16 2.39 11.38 -11.53
C GLU A 16 2.70 11.42 -10.04
N ILE A 17 3.77 10.75 -9.63
CA ILE A 17 4.11 10.57 -8.22
C ILE A 17 4.91 11.76 -7.72
N VAL A 18 4.43 12.33 -6.61
CA VAL A 18 5.15 13.34 -5.83
C VAL A 18 5.72 12.66 -4.60
N PRO A 19 7.05 12.56 -4.45
CA PRO A 19 7.66 12.00 -3.27
C PRO A 19 7.27 12.76 -2.00
N VAL A 20 6.86 12.05 -0.96
CA VAL A 20 6.46 12.64 0.31
C VAL A 20 7.48 12.26 1.39
N PRO A 21 8.21 13.23 1.96
CA PRO A 21 9.07 12.94 3.10
C PRO A 21 8.21 12.68 4.34
N VAL A 22 8.49 11.58 5.03
CA VAL A 22 7.78 11.16 6.22
C VAL A 22 8.75 11.09 7.38
N GLN A 23 8.31 11.58 8.54
CA GLN A 23 9.07 11.54 9.77
C GLN A 23 8.21 10.93 10.87
N GLU A 24 8.74 9.93 11.54
CA GLU A 24 8.10 9.28 12.68
C GLU A 24 9.02 9.34 13.88
N THR A 25 8.48 9.79 15.01
CA THR A 25 9.17 9.75 16.30
C THR A 25 8.63 8.58 17.10
N TYR A 26 9.51 7.70 17.53
CA TYR A 26 9.15 6.53 18.31
C TYR A 26 10.03 6.41 19.57
N PHE A 27 9.51 5.69 20.55
CA PHE A 27 10.23 5.41 21.77
C PHE A 27 11.02 4.10 21.61
N ASP A 28 12.33 4.19 21.81
CA ASP A 28 13.19 3.01 21.78
C ASP A 28 13.22 2.36 23.18
N PRO A 29 12.66 1.14 23.33
CA PRO A 29 12.63 0.47 24.63
C PRO A 29 14.01 0.03 25.12
N GLU A 30 14.98 -0.15 24.24
CA GLU A 30 16.34 -0.55 24.62
C GLU A 30 17.15 0.60 25.21
N SER A 31 17.06 1.78 24.62
CA SER A 31 17.81 2.97 25.07
C SER A 31 17.00 3.89 25.98
N GLY A 32 15.68 3.73 26.05
CA GLY A 32 14.78 4.61 26.79
C GLY A 32 14.67 6.02 26.21
N LYS A 33 15.14 6.26 25.00
CA LYS A 33 15.16 7.56 24.33
C LYS A 33 14.18 7.59 23.17
N LYS A 34 13.68 8.79 22.86
CA LYS A 34 12.93 9.02 21.62
C LYS A 34 13.89 9.02 20.44
N LYS A 35 13.57 8.22 19.43
CA LYS A 35 14.28 8.21 18.15
C LYS A 35 13.37 8.67 17.04
N THR A 36 13.94 9.30 16.05
CA THR A 36 13.23 9.78 14.86
C THR A 36 13.68 8.96 13.65
N LYS A 37 12.71 8.43 12.92
CA LYS A 37 12.90 7.76 11.64
C LYS A 37 12.39 8.64 10.52
N GLN A 38 13.20 8.81 9.48
CA GLN A 38 12.85 9.59 8.30
C GLN A 38 12.94 8.70 7.07
N TRP A 39 11.98 8.84 6.16
CA TRP A 39 12.01 8.16 4.86
C TRP A 39 11.17 8.94 3.85
N VAL A 40 11.29 8.57 2.60
CA VAL A 40 10.51 9.15 1.52
C VAL A 40 9.53 8.11 1.00
N VAL A 41 8.25 8.46 0.91
CA VAL A 41 7.22 7.63 0.29
C VAL A 41 7.05 8.11 -1.14
N ASP A 42 7.38 7.25 -2.09
CA ASP A 42 7.34 7.53 -3.53
C ASP A 42 6.78 6.36 -4.35
N THR A 43 6.32 5.32 -3.70
CA THR A 43 5.84 4.10 -4.35
C THR A 43 4.54 3.62 -3.72
N ASP A 44 3.59 3.21 -4.54
CA ASP A 44 2.35 2.59 -4.08
C ASP A 44 2.64 1.22 -3.47
N GLU A 45 2.29 1.06 -2.21
CA GLU A 45 2.48 -0.16 -1.43
C GLU A 45 1.33 -1.18 -1.60
N GLY A 46 0.24 -0.78 -2.23
CA GLY A 46 -0.95 -1.63 -2.39
C GLY A 46 -0.73 -2.88 -3.25
N PRO A 47 -0.07 -2.78 -4.40
CA PRO A 47 0.17 -3.95 -5.24
C PRO A 47 1.13 -4.96 -4.60
N ARG A 48 0.83 -6.25 -4.76
CA ARG A 48 1.62 -7.35 -4.20
C ARG A 48 2.24 -8.19 -5.31
N ALA A 49 3.55 -8.34 -5.28
CA ALA A 49 4.30 -9.15 -6.24
C ALA A 49 4.08 -10.65 -6.07
N ASP A 50 3.76 -11.09 -4.85
CA ASP A 50 3.57 -12.50 -4.48
C ASP A 50 2.15 -13.02 -4.76
N THR A 51 1.32 -12.27 -5.48
CA THR A 51 -0.07 -12.67 -5.78
C THR A 51 -0.11 -13.71 -6.90
N SER A 52 -0.88 -14.76 -6.67
CA SER A 52 -1.18 -15.81 -7.65
C SER A 52 -2.58 -16.36 -7.38
N ALA A 53 -3.14 -17.09 -8.35
CA ALA A 53 -4.41 -17.77 -8.15
C ALA A 53 -4.37 -18.74 -6.96
N GLY A 54 -3.25 -19.46 -6.80
CA GLY A 54 -3.05 -20.37 -5.67
C GLY A 54 -2.96 -19.64 -4.33
N ALA A 55 -2.31 -18.47 -4.28
CA ALA A 55 -2.24 -17.65 -3.08
C ALA A 55 -3.62 -17.07 -2.71
N LEU A 56 -4.39 -16.59 -3.69
CA LEU A 56 -5.74 -16.07 -3.48
C LEU A 56 -6.71 -17.15 -2.98
N ALA A 57 -6.57 -18.38 -3.47
CA ALA A 57 -7.41 -19.51 -3.05
C ALA A 57 -7.24 -19.88 -1.57
N LYS A 58 -6.12 -19.53 -0.96
CA LYS A 58 -5.83 -19.79 0.45
C LYS A 58 -6.44 -18.76 1.40
N LEU A 59 -6.93 -17.62 0.88
CA LEU A 59 -7.51 -16.57 1.70
C LEU A 59 -8.89 -17.02 2.23
N LYS A 60 -9.12 -16.67 3.49
CA LYS A 60 -10.39 -17.00 4.15
C LYS A 60 -11.43 -15.90 3.92
N PRO A 61 -12.71 -16.26 3.76
CA PRO A 61 -13.79 -15.28 3.75
C PRO A 61 -13.81 -14.46 5.07
N VAL A 62 -14.07 -13.15 4.97
CA VAL A 62 -13.99 -12.24 6.13
C VAL A 62 -15.34 -11.95 6.78
N PHE A 63 -16.47 -12.18 6.07
CA PHE A 63 -17.80 -11.83 6.58
C PHE A 63 -18.68 -13.05 6.89
N ALA A 64 -18.62 -14.09 6.06
CA ALA A 64 -19.45 -15.28 6.23
C ALA A 64 -18.63 -16.54 5.95
N ALA A 65 -18.89 -17.59 6.71
CA ALA A 65 -18.32 -18.91 6.43
C ALA A 65 -18.78 -19.38 5.05
N GLY A 66 -17.85 -19.80 4.19
CA GLY A 66 -18.16 -20.17 2.81
C GLY A 66 -18.49 -18.98 1.90
N GLY A 67 -18.30 -17.75 2.35
CA GLY A 67 -18.50 -16.55 1.56
C GLY A 67 -17.43 -16.32 0.49
N SER A 68 -17.66 -15.33 -0.37
CA SER A 68 -16.78 -15.01 -1.50
C SER A 68 -15.89 -13.78 -1.28
N VAL A 69 -16.12 -13.01 -0.23
CA VAL A 69 -15.37 -11.79 0.06
C VAL A 69 -14.15 -12.10 0.90
N THR A 70 -12.96 -11.85 0.35
CA THR A 70 -11.68 -12.05 1.02
C THR A 70 -10.83 -10.79 0.91
N ALA A 71 -9.70 -10.74 1.59
CA ALA A 71 -8.73 -9.66 1.43
C ALA A 71 -8.22 -9.51 -0.01
N GLY A 72 -8.28 -10.58 -0.81
CA GLY A 72 -7.81 -10.57 -2.20
C GLY A 72 -8.73 -9.83 -3.18
N ASN A 73 -10.00 -9.64 -2.85
CA ASN A 73 -10.98 -8.95 -3.70
C ASN A 73 -11.64 -7.76 -3.00
N SER A 74 -11.03 -7.26 -1.93
CA SER A 74 -11.51 -6.12 -1.17
C SER A 74 -10.59 -4.93 -1.35
N SER A 75 -11.17 -3.73 -1.30
CA SER A 75 -10.40 -2.49 -1.32
C SER A 75 -9.81 -2.19 0.05
N GLN A 76 -8.67 -1.54 0.06
CA GLN A 76 -8.11 -0.93 1.27
C GLN A 76 -8.95 0.28 1.69
N THR A 77 -9.02 0.53 2.99
CA THR A 77 -9.49 1.81 3.51
C THR A 77 -8.32 2.77 3.51
N SER A 78 -8.40 3.82 2.70
CA SER A 78 -7.29 4.76 2.51
C SER A 78 -7.81 6.20 2.58
N ASP A 79 -7.02 7.07 3.20
CA ASP A 79 -7.27 8.50 3.17
C ASP A 79 -6.81 9.06 1.82
N GLY A 80 -7.51 10.07 1.33
CA GLY A 80 -7.17 10.66 0.05
C GLY A 80 -7.76 12.05 -0.12
N ALA A 81 -7.20 12.81 -1.04
CA ALA A 81 -7.71 14.09 -1.47
C ALA A 81 -7.47 14.27 -2.96
N ALA A 82 -8.41 14.91 -3.63
CA ALA A 82 -8.31 15.20 -5.05
C ALA A 82 -8.80 16.61 -5.36
N PHE A 83 -8.11 17.27 -6.26
CA PHE A 83 -8.46 18.62 -6.70
C PHE A 83 -8.46 18.66 -8.23
N VAL A 84 -9.41 19.40 -8.79
CA VAL A 84 -9.49 19.65 -10.24
C VAL A 84 -9.61 21.15 -10.46
N LEU A 85 -8.71 21.71 -11.27
CA LEU A 85 -8.79 23.08 -11.70
C LEU A 85 -9.52 23.16 -13.04
N VAL A 86 -10.63 23.89 -13.04
CA VAL A 86 -11.42 24.13 -14.25
C VAL A 86 -11.19 25.58 -14.70
N MET A 87 -10.66 25.73 -15.91
CA MET A 87 -10.39 27.06 -16.50
C MET A 87 -11.22 27.29 -17.75
#